data_101c1e7c6ac192ff442aca5eedf7e253
#
_entry.id   101c1e7c6ac192ff442aca5eedf7e253
#
_cell.length_a   1.000
_cell.length_b   1.000
_cell.length_c   1.000
_cell.angle_alpha   90.00
_cell.angle_beta   90.00
_cell.angle_gamma   90.00
#
_symmetry.space_group_name_H-M   'P 1'
#
loop_
_entity.id
_entity.type
_entity.pdbx_description
1 polymer ?
#
loop_
_entity_poly.entity_id
_entity_poly.type
_entity_poly.pdbx_seq_one_letter_code
_entity_poly.pdbx_strand_id
1 'polypeptide(L)'
;MSISFSNEARASEDDIREAARIGENYFQTEKDPRQFRVNYENYSYVYNHFPHCLNVIKDGKRVIGFALMLPCDRKIMDDFLSKRINEFQLLERVKKDVVYEKFETIYLADAFIEPEYRRKGLILSGFVDSIKKLMKINGNIQLFSWGYSKEGEKLAYRIGEKLGMKVHNINL
;
A
#
# COMPACT_ATOMS: atom_id res chain seq x y z
N MET A 1 -8.59 14.68 -19.16
CA MET A 1 -8.25 13.80 -18.01
C MET A 1 -7.73 12.50 -18.61
N SER A 2 -6.44 12.18 -18.38
CA SER A 2 -5.77 10.99 -18.89
C SER A 2 -5.18 10.22 -17.72
N ILE A 3 -6.04 9.47 -17.02
CA ILE A 3 -5.64 8.71 -15.84
C ILE A 3 -4.86 7.47 -16.24
N SER A 4 -3.73 7.25 -15.62
CA SER A 4 -2.91 6.06 -15.76
C SER A 4 -2.43 5.54 -14.40
N PHE A 5 -2.18 4.23 -14.34
CA PHE A 5 -1.68 3.52 -13.16
C PHE A 5 -0.31 2.91 -13.46
N SER A 6 0.63 2.96 -12.52
CA SER A 6 1.97 2.42 -12.73
C SER A 6 2.00 0.90 -12.89
N ASN A 7 0.93 0.21 -12.56
CA ASN A 7 0.74 -1.21 -12.89
C ASN A 7 0.58 -1.50 -14.38
N GLU A 8 0.21 -0.50 -15.17
CA GLU A 8 -0.01 -0.61 -16.63
C GLU A 8 1.12 0.07 -17.40
N ALA A 9 1.57 1.24 -16.90
CA ALA A 9 2.65 2.02 -17.48
C ALA A 9 3.67 2.36 -16.40
N ARG A 10 4.86 1.77 -16.49
CA ARG A 10 5.90 1.90 -15.46
C ARG A 10 6.12 3.35 -15.04
N ALA A 11 6.10 3.61 -13.73
CA ALA A 11 6.45 4.89 -13.15
C ALA A 11 7.95 5.18 -13.34
N SER A 12 8.29 6.43 -13.62
CA SER A 12 9.67 6.90 -13.60
C SER A 12 10.17 7.05 -12.17
N GLU A 13 11.48 7.21 -11.99
CA GLU A 13 12.05 7.52 -10.68
C GLU A 13 11.52 8.86 -10.14
N ASP A 14 11.31 9.85 -10.99
CA ASP A 14 10.71 11.14 -10.61
C ASP A 14 9.26 10.99 -10.16
N ASP A 15 8.48 10.11 -10.78
CA ASP A 15 7.11 9.80 -10.34
C ASP A 15 7.11 9.19 -8.94
N ILE A 16 8.05 8.27 -8.65
CA ILE A 16 8.17 7.64 -7.33
C ILE A 16 8.62 8.67 -6.28
N ARG A 17 9.55 9.53 -6.63
CA ARG A 17 10.03 10.62 -5.77
C ARG A 17 8.90 11.59 -5.43
N GLU A 18 8.08 11.93 -6.42
CA GLU A 18 6.94 12.83 -6.22
C GLU A 18 5.84 12.15 -5.36
N ALA A 19 5.54 10.88 -5.58
CA ALA A 19 4.62 10.12 -4.73
C ALA A 19 5.10 10.09 -3.26
N ALA A 20 6.39 9.84 -3.04
CA ALA A 20 6.98 9.87 -1.70
C ALA A 20 6.89 11.26 -1.06
N ARG A 21 7.21 12.32 -1.80
CA ARG A 21 7.10 13.71 -1.33
C ARG A 21 5.68 14.07 -0.91
N ILE A 22 4.69 13.68 -1.72
CA ILE A 22 3.26 13.88 -1.41
C ILE A 22 2.90 13.13 -0.12
N GLY A 23 3.30 11.86 -0.01
CA GLY A 23 3.03 11.04 1.17
C GLY A 23 3.71 11.58 2.43
N GLU A 24 4.95 11.99 2.34
CA GLU A 24 5.73 12.58 3.44
C GLU A 24 5.03 13.83 4.00
N ASN A 25 4.60 14.73 3.12
CA ASN A 25 3.88 15.95 3.50
C ASN A 25 2.51 15.66 4.11
N TYR A 26 1.81 14.64 3.62
CA TYR A 26 0.46 14.32 4.07
C TYR A 26 0.44 13.53 5.38
N PHE A 27 1.21 12.45 5.47
CA PHE A 27 1.17 11.54 6.64
C PHE A 27 2.03 12.01 7.80
N GLN A 28 3.14 12.73 7.53
CA GLN A 28 4.07 13.23 8.56
C GLN A 28 4.51 12.12 9.53
N THR A 29 4.85 10.96 8.98
CA THR A 29 5.16 9.74 9.76
C THR A 29 6.40 9.87 10.66
N GLU A 30 7.22 10.90 10.46
CA GLU A 30 8.34 11.24 11.35
C GLU A 30 7.88 11.63 12.76
N LYS A 31 6.61 11.99 12.92
CA LYS A 31 6.02 12.38 14.22
C LYS A 31 5.53 11.19 15.05
N ASP A 32 5.37 10.02 14.43
CA ASP A 32 4.95 8.80 15.13
C ASP A 32 5.96 7.66 14.87
N PRO A 33 6.78 7.30 15.86
CA PRO A 33 7.80 6.26 15.70
C PRO A 33 7.23 4.85 15.49
N ARG A 34 5.92 4.65 15.65
CA ARG A 34 5.26 3.37 15.39
C ARG A 34 4.98 3.15 13.91
N GLN A 35 4.92 4.22 13.11
CA GLN A 35 4.71 4.17 11.67
C GLN A 35 6.02 3.96 10.92
N PHE A 36 5.99 3.25 9.79
CA PHE A 36 7.14 3.25 8.92
C PHE A 36 7.33 4.63 8.26
N ARG A 37 8.57 4.96 7.91
CA ARG A 37 8.87 6.25 7.31
C ARG A 37 8.37 6.30 5.87
N VAL A 38 7.44 7.21 5.61
CA VAL A 38 7.07 7.60 4.25
C VAL A 38 8.18 8.52 3.74
N ASN A 39 8.99 7.99 2.85
CA ASN A 39 10.08 8.71 2.18
C ASN A 39 10.44 8.03 0.86
N TYR A 40 11.27 8.70 0.07
CA TYR A 40 11.70 8.18 -1.22
C TYR A 40 12.43 6.83 -1.11
N GLU A 41 13.29 6.66 -0.12
CA GLU A 41 14.05 5.41 0.06
C GLU A 41 13.12 4.20 0.21
N ASN A 42 12.13 4.28 1.10
CA ASN A 42 11.18 3.20 1.33
C ASN A 42 10.26 2.97 0.13
N TYR A 43 9.75 4.04 -0.50
CA TYR A 43 8.88 3.91 -1.68
C TYR A 43 9.63 3.33 -2.87
N SER A 44 10.84 3.79 -3.13
CA SER A 44 11.72 3.24 -4.17
C SER A 44 12.06 1.77 -3.90
N TYR A 45 12.37 1.43 -2.65
CA TYR A 45 12.61 0.04 -2.27
C TYR A 45 11.41 -0.85 -2.61
N VAL A 46 10.21 -0.48 -2.15
CA VAL A 46 8.99 -1.26 -2.41
C VAL A 46 8.73 -1.37 -3.92
N TYR A 47 8.82 -0.26 -4.65
CA TYR A 47 8.56 -0.26 -6.08
C TYR A 47 9.50 -1.19 -6.86
N ASN A 48 10.78 -1.22 -6.51
CA ASN A 48 11.78 -1.99 -7.22
C ASN A 48 11.85 -3.46 -6.80
N HIS A 49 11.54 -3.78 -5.54
CA HIS A 49 11.65 -5.14 -5.01
C HIS A 49 10.33 -5.91 -4.99
N PHE A 50 9.21 -5.22 -4.90
CA PHE A 50 7.89 -5.81 -4.81
C PHE A 50 6.96 -5.27 -5.90
N PRO A 51 7.07 -5.80 -7.15
CA PRO A 51 6.20 -5.38 -8.25
C PRO A 51 4.72 -5.38 -7.86
N HIS A 52 3.99 -4.36 -8.33
CA HIS A 52 2.57 -4.12 -8.03
C HIS A 52 2.25 -3.65 -6.59
N CYS A 53 3.23 -3.54 -5.71
CA CYS A 53 2.98 -3.14 -4.32
C CYS A 53 2.95 -1.60 -4.11
N LEU A 54 3.56 -0.82 -4.99
CA LEU A 54 3.35 0.63 -5.08
C LEU A 54 2.72 0.96 -6.43
N ASN A 55 1.49 1.43 -6.43
CA ASN A 55 0.77 1.82 -7.63
C ASN A 55 0.61 3.35 -7.66
N VAL A 56 1.43 4.01 -8.46
CA VAL A 56 1.39 5.46 -8.65
C VAL A 56 0.30 5.81 -9.66
N ILE A 57 -0.52 6.81 -9.35
CA ILE A 57 -1.66 7.26 -10.14
C ILE A 57 -1.33 8.63 -10.72
N LYS A 58 -1.51 8.78 -12.02
CA LYS A 58 -1.19 10.02 -12.76
C LYS A 58 -2.38 10.52 -13.56
N ASP A 59 -2.48 11.85 -13.73
CA ASP A 59 -3.25 12.48 -14.79
C ASP A 59 -2.27 13.15 -15.77
N GLY A 60 -2.14 12.57 -16.96
CA GLY A 60 -1.08 12.93 -17.89
C GLY A 60 0.31 12.68 -17.29
N LYS A 61 1.08 13.76 -17.11
CA LYS A 61 2.42 13.70 -16.51
C LYS A 61 2.44 13.95 -15.00
N ARG A 62 1.32 14.39 -14.41
CA ARG A 62 1.23 14.77 -12.99
C ARG A 62 0.90 13.56 -12.13
N VAL A 63 1.67 13.32 -11.10
CA VAL A 63 1.32 12.36 -10.03
C VAL A 63 0.20 12.99 -9.21
N ILE A 64 -0.92 12.29 -9.09
CA ILE A 64 -2.11 12.73 -8.36
C ILE A 64 -2.44 11.87 -7.15
N GLY A 65 -1.77 10.75 -7.00
CA GLY A 65 -1.98 9.85 -5.89
C GLY A 65 -1.20 8.56 -6.01
N PHE A 66 -1.40 7.69 -5.02
CA PHE A 66 -0.79 6.36 -4.99
C PHE A 66 -1.55 5.43 -4.04
N ALA A 67 -1.34 4.13 -4.24
CA ALA A 67 -1.75 3.06 -3.34
C ALA A 67 -0.52 2.20 -3.01
N LEU A 68 -0.19 2.06 -1.73
CA LEU A 68 0.94 1.29 -1.22
C LEU A 68 0.45 0.10 -0.42
N MET A 69 1.01 -1.05 -0.69
CA MET A 69 0.83 -2.28 0.07
C MET A 69 2.15 -3.01 0.26
N LEU A 70 2.22 -3.91 1.21
CA LEU A 70 3.42 -4.68 1.49
C LEU A 70 3.10 -6.18 1.47
N PRO A 71 3.88 -6.99 0.74
CA PRO A 71 3.76 -8.44 0.81
C PRO A 71 4.37 -8.91 2.12
N CYS A 72 3.68 -9.79 2.84
CA CYS A 72 4.13 -10.28 4.13
C CYS A 72 4.00 -11.81 4.22
N ASP A 73 4.77 -12.43 5.10
CA ASP A 73 4.49 -13.77 5.55
C ASP A 73 3.38 -13.79 6.63
N ARG A 74 2.87 -14.97 6.93
CA ARG A 74 1.84 -15.15 7.95
C ARG A 74 2.30 -14.67 9.34
N LYS A 75 3.56 -14.92 9.68
CA LYS A 75 4.10 -14.56 10.98
C LYS A 75 4.15 -13.05 11.18
N ILE A 76 4.50 -12.28 10.16
CA ILE A 76 4.47 -10.80 10.20
C ILE A 76 3.04 -10.31 10.46
N MET A 77 2.06 -10.85 9.73
CA MET A 77 0.65 -10.50 9.95
C MET A 77 0.21 -10.82 11.38
N ASP A 78 0.46 -12.03 11.87
CA ASP A 78 0.04 -12.46 13.21
C ASP A 78 0.70 -11.62 14.32
N ASP A 79 1.99 -11.30 14.17
CA ASP A 79 2.72 -10.44 15.10
C ASP A 79 2.19 -9.00 15.10
N PHE A 80 1.82 -8.49 13.92
CA PHE A 80 1.25 -7.16 13.79
C PHE A 80 -0.18 -7.09 14.36
N LEU A 81 -1.06 -8.01 13.99
CA LEU A 81 -2.44 -8.06 14.48
C LEU A 81 -2.53 -8.25 16.01
N SER A 82 -1.58 -8.95 16.59
CA SER A 82 -1.46 -9.12 18.05
C SER A 82 -0.66 -8.01 18.75
N LYS A 83 -0.31 -6.95 18.02
CA LYS A 83 0.43 -5.77 18.54
C LYS A 83 1.81 -6.10 19.11
N ARG A 84 2.43 -7.23 18.70
CA ARG A 84 3.81 -7.58 19.07
C ARG A 84 4.85 -6.77 18.30
N ILE A 85 4.50 -6.30 17.11
CA ILE A 85 5.30 -5.37 16.32
C ILE A 85 4.44 -4.18 15.90
N ASN A 86 5.07 -3.04 15.67
CA ASN A 86 4.47 -1.86 15.08
C ASN A 86 4.73 -1.82 13.57
N GLU A 87 4.19 -0.82 12.89
CA GLU A 87 4.31 -0.68 11.44
C GLU A 87 5.75 -0.44 10.98
N PHE A 88 6.54 0.31 11.76
CA PHE A 88 7.97 0.48 11.49
C PHE A 88 8.69 -0.88 11.47
N GLN A 89 8.49 -1.70 12.48
CA GLN A 89 9.08 -3.04 12.58
C GLN A 89 8.53 -3.98 11.50
N LEU A 90 7.26 -3.82 11.10
CA LEU A 90 6.68 -4.58 9.99
C LEU A 90 7.48 -4.36 8.71
N LEU A 91 7.71 -3.11 8.30
CA LEU A 91 8.46 -2.82 7.08
C LEU A 91 9.90 -3.34 7.15
N GLU A 92 10.57 -3.18 8.28
CA GLU A 92 11.94 -3.71 8.47
C GLU A 92 12.00 -5.23 8.30
N ARG A 93 10.99 -5.94 8.82
CA ARG A 93 10.88 -7.40 8.64
C ARG A 93 10.54 -7.79 7.21
N VAL A 94 9.66 -7.04 6.54
CA VAL A 94 9.37 -7.25 5.12
C VAL A 94 10.64 -7.15 4.29
N LYS A 95 11.45 -6.11 4.51
CA LYS A 95 12.71 -5.94 3.80
C LYS A 95 13.70 -7.08 4.04
N LYS A 96 13.73 -7.62 5.26
CA LYS A 96 14.69 -8.64 5.67
C LYS A 96 14.26 -10.06 5.31
N ASP A 97 12.99 -10.38 5.54
CA ASP A 97 12.55 -11.78 5.66
C ASP A 97 11.64 -12.22 4.50
N VAL A 98 10.98 -11.28 3.78
CA VAL A 98 9.99 -11.63 2.77
C VAL A 98 10.64 -11.94 1.42
N VAL A 99 10.37 -13.14 0.92
CA VAL A 99 10.63 -13.54 -0.46
C VAL A 99 9.37 -13.26 -1.28
N TYR A 100 9.46 -12.37 -2.26
CA TYR A 100 8.30 -11.86 -3.00
C TYR A 100 7.40 -12.96 -3.60
N GLU A 101 7.98 -14.02 -4.14
CA GLU A 101 7.21 -15.11 -4.75
C GLU A 101 6.55 -16.05 -3.71
N LYS A 102 6.85 -15.88 -2.43
CA LYS A 102 6.38 -16.74 -1.33
C LYS A 102 5.56 -16.01 -0.28
N PHE A 103 5.14 -14.76 -0.54
CA PHE A 103 4.28 -14.04 0.40
C PHE A 103 2.92 -14.75 0.57
N GLU A 104 2.35 -14.65 1.76
CA GLU A 104 1.07 -15.29 2.11
C GLU A 104 -0.02 -14.27 2.44
N THR A 105 0.39 -13.05 2.75
CA THR A 105 -0.51 -11.97 3.18
C THR A 105 -0.09 -10.65 2.55
N ILE A 106 -1.03 -9.70 2.49
CA ILE A 106 -0.78 -8.34 2.01
C ILE A 106 -1.24 -7.34 3.07
N TYR A 107 -0.32 -6.48 3.49
CA TYR A 107 -0.62 -5.33 4.33
C TYR A 107 -1.07 -4.15 3.46
N LEU A 108 -2.29 -3.66 3.67
CA LEU A 108 -2.78 -2.43 3.05
C LEU A 108 -2.23 -1.25 3.85
N ALA A 109 -1.19 -0.60 3.31
CA ALA A 109 -0.42 0.39 4.05
C ALA A 109 -0.98 1.82 3.86
N ASP A 110 -0.52 2.51 2.82
CA ASP A 110 -0.83 3.91 2.60
C ASP A 110 -1.61 4.14 1.32
N ALA A 111 -2.46 5.16 1.32
CA ALA A 111 -3.09 5.66 0.11
C ALA A 111 -3.32 7.16 0.20
N PHE A 112 -3.07 7.82 -0.90
CA PHE A 112 -3.35 9.23 -1.07
C PHE A 112 -3.94 9.50 -2.45
N ILE A 113 -4.86 10.43 -2.53
CA ILE A 113 -5.35 11.02 -3.77
C ILE A 113 -5.65 12.50 -3.56
N GLU A 114 -5.26 13.32 -4.52
CA GLU A 114 -5.54 14.74 -4.47
C GLU A 114 -7.03 15.03 -4.35
N PRO A 115 -7.43 16.10 -3.62
CA PRO A 115 -8.83 16.38 -3.29
C PRO A 115 -9.77 16.38 -4.49
N GLU A 116 -9.37 16.97 -5.61
CA GLU A 116 -10.17 17.08 -6.84
C GLU A 116 -10.41 15.74 -7.55
N TYR A 117 -9.62 14.72 -7.20
CA TYR A 117 -9.76 13.36 -7.75
C TYR A 117 -10.45 12.38 -6.78
N ARG A 118 -10.83 12.86 -5.58
CA ARG A 118 -11.55 12.03 -4.60
C ARG A 118 -12.92 11.63 -5.11
N ARG A 119 -13.48 10.57 -4.54
CA ARG A 119 -14.79 9.98 -4.84
C ARG A 119 -14.94 9.43 -6.27
N LYS A 120 -13.88 9.40 -7.07
CA LYS A 120 -13.86 8.81 -8.42
C LYS A 120 -13.46 7.32 -8.42
N GLY A 121 -13.23 6.73 -7.27
CA GLY A 121 -12.87 5.32 -7.13
C GLY A 121 -11.43 4.96 -7.51
N LEU A 122 -10.57 5.94 -7.82
CA LEU A 122 -9.23 5.70 -8.33
C LEU A 122 -8.34 4.90 -7.36
N ILE A 123 -8.35 5.24 -6.07
CA ILE A 123 -7.58 4.51 -5.05
C ILE A 123 -8.09 3.08 -4.91
N LEU A 124 -9.42 2.90 -4.85
CA LEU A 124 -10.00 1.56 -4.78
C LEU A 124 -9.60 0.71 -5.99
N SER A 125 -9.69 1.29 -7.19
CA SER A 125 -9.25 0.61 -8.43
C SER A 125 -7.76 0.26 -8.38
N GLY A 126 -6.92 1.18 -7.91
CA GLY A 126 -5.48 0.96 -7.76
C GLY A 126 -5.15 -0.23 -6.86
N PHE A 127 -5.77 -0.31 -5.67
CA PHE A 127 -5.59 -1.46 -4.77
C PHE A 127 -6.13 -2.76 -5.37
N VAL A 128 -7.36 -2.74 -5.88
CA VAL A 128 -8.00 -3.95 -6.43
C VAL A 128 -7.20 -4.51 -7.60
N ASP A 129 -6.74 -3.67 -8.52
CA ASP A 129 -5.91 -4.11 -9.64
C ASP A 129 -4.58 -4.70 -9.16
N SER A 130 -3.89 -4.01 -8.26
CA SER A 130 -2.64 -4.50 -7.67
C SER A 130 -2.82 -5.86 -6.99
N ILE A 131 -3.83 -6.00 -6.15
CA ILE A 131 -4.10 -7.25 -5.41
C ILE A 131 -4.43 -8.39 -6.38
N LYS A 132 -5.22 -8.13 -7.43
CA LYS A 132 -5.51 -9.14 -8.45
C LYS A 132 -4.25 -9.62 -9.17
N LYS A 133 -3.30 -8.72 -9.44
CA LYS A 133 -1.99 -9.09 -10.02
C LYS A 133 -1.15 -9.92 -9.05
N LEU A 134 -1.13 -9.55 -7.77
CA LEU A 134 -0.46 -10.31 -6.73
C LEU A 134 -1.09 -11.70 -6.51
N MET A 135 -2.40 -11.82 -6.61
CA MET A 135 -3.11 -13.11 -6.54
C MET A 135 -2.76 -14.05 -7.69
N LYS A 136 -2.30 -13.55 -8.83
CA LYS A 136 -1.77 -14.40 -9.91
C LYS A 136 -0.41 -15.01 -9.57
N ILE A 137 0.35 -14.39 -8.67
CA ILE A 137 1.63 -14.90 -8.18
C ILE A 137 1.39 -15.92 -7.06
N ASN A 138 0.51 -15.58 -6.11
CA ASN A 138 0.08 -16.46 -5.05
C ASN A 138 -1.43 -16.31 -4.80
N GLY A 139 -2.22 -17.31 -5.17
CA GLY A 139 -3.69 -17.25 -5.15
C GLY A 139 -4.31 -17.34 -3.75
N ASN A 140 -3.60 -17.86 -2.76
CA ASN A 140 -4.11 -18.05 -1.40
C ASN A 140 -3.53 -17.01 -0.44
N ILE A 141 -3.96 -15.77 -0.57
CA ILE A 141 -3.49 -14.65 0.25
C ILE A 141 -4.57 -14.15 1.21
N GLN A 142 -4.14 -13.54 2.30
CA GLN A 142 -5.01 -12.81 3.23
C GLN A 142 -4.65 -11.32 3.22
N LEU A 143 -5.64 -10.49 3.54
CA LEU A 143 -5.47 -9.03 3.61
C LEU A 143 -5.55 -8.57 5.06
N PHE A 144 -4.69 -7.63 5.43
CA PHE A 144 -4.77 -6.97 6.74
C PHE A 144 -4.39 -5.50 6.64
N SER A 145 -4.82 -4.72 7.62
CA SER A 145 -4.58 -3.28 7.66
C SER A 145 -4.53 -2.76 9.10
N TRP A 146 -4.06 -1.53 9.25
CA TRP A 146 -4.19 -0.76 10.48
C TRP A 146 -5.29 0.29 10.31
N GLY A 147 -6.33 0.22 11.13
CA GLY A 147 -7.41 1.20 11.16
C GLY A 147 -6.99 2.53 11.78
N TYR A 148 -5.96 3.17 11.21
CA TYR A 148 -5.42 4.43 11.73
C TYR A 148 -6.39 5.60 11.54
N SER A 149 -7.23 5.56 10.51
CA SER A 149 -8.28 6.55 10.24
C SER A 149 -9.59 5.90 9.81
N LYS A 150 -10.70 6.59 10.04
CA LYS A 150 -12.04 6.13 9.59
C LYS A 150 -12.11 5.98 8.07
N GLU A 151 -11.43 6.84 7.32
CA GLU A 151 -11.35 6.78 5.87
C GLU A 151 -10.57 5.54 5.41
N GLY A 152 -9.46 5.26 6.08
CA GLY A 152 -8.66 4.04 5.83
C GLY A 152 -9.44 2.77 6.13
N GLU A 153 -10.17 2.71 7.24
CA GLU A 153 -11.05 1.57 7.56
C GLU A 153 -12.12 1.35 6.51
N LYS A 154 -12.81 2.41 6.06
CA LYS A 154 -13.83 2.33 5.01
C LYS A 154 -13.22 1.86 3.68
N LEU A 155 -12.03 2.35 3.34
CA LEU A 155 -11.33 1.92 2.13
C LEU A 155 -10.98 0.43 2.19
N ALA A 156 -10.39 -0.03 3.30
CA ALA A 156 -10.06 -1.44 3.51
C ALA A 156 -11.30 -2.35 3.41
N TYR A 157 -12.42 -1.94 4.02
CA TYR A 157 -13.69 -2.66 3.89
C TYR A 157 -14.14 -2.76 2.42
N ARG A 158 -14.12 -1.66 1.67
CA ARG A 158 -14.52 -1.64 0.25
C ARG A 158 -13.61 -2.48 -0.64
N ILE A 159 -12.30 -2.51 -0.33
CA ILE A 159 -11.36 -3.40 -1.02
C ILE A 159 -11.77 -4.86 -0.80
N GLY A 160 -12.04 -5.22 0.46
CA GLY A 160 -12.51 -6.57 0.81
C GLY A 160 -13.81 -6.95 0.08
N GLU A 161 -14.81 -6.07 0.07
CA GLU A 161 -16.07 -6.29 -0.66
C GLU A 161 -15.83 -6.54 -2.16
N LYS A 162 -15.00 -5.71 -2.81
CA LYS A 162 -14.70 -5.83 -4.24
C LYS A 162 -13.98 -7.12 -4.61
N LEU A 163 -13.20 -7.67 -3.69
CA LEU A 163 -12.43 -8.90 -3.90
C LEU A 163 -13.10 -10.14 -3.33
N GLY A 164 -14.21 -9.99 -2.60
CA GLY A 164 -14.84 -11.09 -1.87
C GLY A 164 -13.95 -11.63 -0.75
N MET A 165 -13.14 -10.79 -0.13
CA MET A 165 -12.15 -11.15 0.87
C MET A 165 -12.38 -10.39 2.18
N LYS A 166 -12.11 -11.05 3.31
CA LYS A 166 -12.06 -10.37 4.61
C LYS A 166 -10.74 -9.62 4.74
N VAL A 167 -10.79 -8.38 5.22
CA VAL A 167 -9.61 -7.62 5.65
C VAL A 167 -9.53 -7.69 7.17
N HIS A 168 -8.44 -8.26 7.69
CA HIS A 168 -8.14 -8.28 9.11
C HIS A 168 -7.62 -6.92 9.54
N ASN A 169 -8.17 -6.34 10.60
CA ASN A 169 -7.85 -4.98 11.00
C ASN A 169 -7.49 -4.88 12.48
N ILE A 170 -6.46 -4.09 12.80
CA ILE A 170 -6.22 -3.62 14.16
C ILE A 170 -6.98 -2.30 14.33
N ASN A 171 -7.95 -2.30 15.21
CA ASN A 171 -8.60 -1.07 15.67
C ASN A 171 -7.81 -0.51 16.86
N LEU A 172 -7.61 0.79 16.86
CA LEU A 172 -7.00 1.53 17.95
C LEU A 172 -7.97 1.68 19.12
#